data_f378caaae5a2889024d6060a30c7ade1
#
_entry.id   f378caaae5a2889024d6060a30c7ade1
#
_cell.length_a   1.000
_cell.length_b   1.000
_cell.length_c   1.000
_cell.angle_alpha   90.00
_cell.angle_beta   90.00
_cell.angle_gamma   90.00
#
_symmetry.space_group_name_H-M   'P 1'
#
loop_
_entity.id
_entity.type
_entity.pdbx_description
1 polymer ?
#
loop_
_entity_poly.entity_id
_entity_poly.type
_entity_poly.pdbx_seq_one_letter_code
_entity_poly.pdbx_strand_id
1 'polypeptide(L)'
;PATVNAMLAGINRFFAFMGWPECKVKALRLQRRSFREAERELDREEYRTLVRTARTLGRERLALVMETICATGIRVGEVPYITVEALRRGKAVVALKGKVRTILLPEKLCKKLLKYVKRQKITSGEVFLTGGGKRLSRVQIWAEMKRLCCAAGVAADKVFPHNLRHLFARTLYRAC
;
A
#
# COMPACT_ATOMS: atom_id res chain seq x y z
N PRO A 1 1.21 4.41 23.57
CA PRO A 1 2.25 3.49 24.09
C PRO A 1 3.39 3.26 23.09
N ALA A 2 3.13 2.98 21.79
CA ALA A 2 4.20 2.78 20.79
C ALA A 2 5.06 4.02 20.58
N THR A 3 4.46 5.21 20.56
CA THR A 3 5.15 6.50 20.47
C THR A 3 6.04 6.73 21.70
N VAL A 4 5.54 6.39 22.90
CA VAL A 4 6.31 6.48 24.14
C VAL A 4 7.56 5.57 24.07
N ASN A 5 7.41 4.33 23.64
CA ASN A 5 8.55 3.43 23.48
C ASN A 5 9.57 3.91 22.43
N ALA A 6 9.11 4.58 21.36
CA ALA A 6 10.02 5.20 20.39
C ALA A 6 10.82 6.36 21.01
N MET A 7 10.19 7.19 21.85
CA MET A 7 10.85 8.26 22.61
C MET A 7 11.82 7.69 23.64
N LEU A 8 11.42 6.66 24.41
CA LEU A 8 12.29 5.96 25.36
C LEU A 8 13.52 5.35 24.69
N ALA A 9 13.36 4.79 23.48
CA ALA A 9 14.49 4.26 22.72
C ALA A 9 15.51 5.35 22.37
N GLY A 10 15.03 6.55 21.99
CA GLY A 10 15.89 7.72 21.75
C GLY A 10 16.63 8.17 23.00
N ILE A 11 15.90 8.32 24.11
CA ILE A 11 16.48 8.75 25.43
C ILE A 11 17.49 7.70 25.92
N ASN A 12 17.16 6.42 25.87
CA ASN A 12 18.07 5.35 26.29
C ASN A 12 19.35 5.30 25.45
N ARG A 13 19.27 5.65 24.16
CA ARG A 13 20.44 5.76 23.31
C ARG A 13 21.31 6.95 23.70
N PHE A 14 20.71 8.07 24.09
CA PHE A 14 21.42 9.22 24.65
C PHE A 14 22.12 8.86 25.96
N PHE A 15 21.45 8.21 26.91
CA PHE A 15 22.07 7.76 28.16
C PHE A 15 23.21 6.78 27.92
N ALA A 16 23.09 5.90 26.94
CA ALA A 16 24.18 5.01 26.54
C ALA A 16 25.39 5.78 26.02
N PHE A 17 25.15 6.84 25.21
CA PHE A 17 26.22 7.69 24.68
C PHE A 17 26.93 8.48 25.79
N MET A 18 26.17 8.99 26.78
CA MET A 18 26.72 9.74 27.92
C MET A 18 27.39 8.85 28.96
N GLY A 19 27.37 7.53 28.83
CA GLY A 19 27.92 6.62 29.81
C GLY A 19 27.10 6.47 31.09
N TRP A 20 25.76 6.75 31.03
CA TRP A 20 24.83 6.66 32.15
C TRP A 20 23.86 5.47 31.99
N PRO A 21 24.34 4.22 32.03
CA PRO A 21 23.52 3.05 31.81
C PRO A 21 22.42 2.87 32.88
N GLU A 22 22.64 3.37 34.10
CA GLU A 22 21.71 3.35 35.24
C GLU A 22 20.46 4.21 35.01
N CYS A 23 20.54 5.24 34.15
CA CYS A 23 19.43 6.09 33.80
C CYS A 23 18.50 5.48 32.74
N LYS A 24 18.84 4.29 32.21
CA LYS A 24 18.00 3.65 31.18
C LYS A 24 16.64 3.20 31.74
N VAL A 25 15.58 3.59 31.05
CA VAL A 25 14.22 3.25 31.39
C VAL A 25 13.75 2.05 30.57
N LYS A 26 13.10 1.09 31.24
CA LYS A 26 12.51 -0.08 30.56
C LYS A 26 11.35 0.37 29.65
N ALA A 27 11.31 -0.17 28.44
CA ALA A 27 10.20 0.05 27.52
C ALA A 27 8.89 -0.53 28.09
N LEU A 28 7.78 0.14 27.81
CA LEU A 28 6.47 -0.36 28.17
C LEU A 28 6.20 -1.69 27.46
N ARG A 29 5.75 -2.71 28.20
CA ARG A 29 5.27 -3.94 27.60
C ARG A 29 4.00 -3.65 26.82
N LEU A 30 4.07 -3.74 25.49
CA LEU A 30 2.91 -3.60 24.63
C LEU A 30 2.35 -4.98 24.36
N GLN A 31 1.14 -5.23 24.84
CA GLN A 31 0.39 -6.39 24.40
C GLN A 31 0.00 -6.13 22.94
N ARG A 32 0.72 -6.76 22.00
CA ARG A 32 0.35 -6.72 20.59
C ARG A 32 -0.93 -7.56 20.46
N ARG A 33 -2.05 -6.91 20.21
CA ARG A 33 -3.24 -7.61 19.74
C ARG A 33 -2.85 -8.27 18.42
N SER A 34 -2.68 -9.58 18.41
CA SER A 34 -2.29 -10.38 17.23
C SER A 34 -3.37 -10.35 16.16
N PHE A 35 -4.61 -10.09 16.55
CA PHE A 35 -5.76 -10.00 15.66
C PHE A 35 -6.34 -8.59 15.72
N ARG A 36 -6.46 -7.95 14.56
CA ARG A 36 -7.32 -6.78 14.39
C ARG A 36 -8.77 -7.23 14.52
N GLU A 37 -9.61 -6.36 15.05
CA GLU A 37 -11.07 -6.55 15.01
C GLU A 37 -11.46 -6.78 13.53
N ALA A 38 -12.11 -7.91 13.25
CA ALA A 38 -12.52 -8.29 11.90
C ALA A 38 -13.38 -7.19 11.24
N GLU A 39 -14.08 -6.41 12.06
CA GLU A 39 -14.91 -5.27 11.66
C GLU A 39 -14.13 -4.15 10.95
N ARG A 40 -12.82 -4.02 11.20
CA ARG A 40 -11.95 -3.01 10.57
C ARG A 40 -11.19 -3.55 9.35
N GLU A 41 -11.44 -4.78 8.97
CA GLU A 41 -10.81 -5.38 7.82
C GLU A 41 -11.70 -5.24 6.58
N LEU A 42 -11.08 -4.90 5.45
CA LEU A 42 -11.75 -4.88 4.16
C LEU A 42 -11.97 -6.33 3.71
N ASP A 43 -13.20 -6.69 3.39
CA ASP A 43 -13.51 -7.98 2.83
C ASP A 43 -13.42 -8.00 1.29
N ARG A 44 -13.64 -9.18 0.68
CA ARG A 44 -13.51 -9.38 -0.75
C ARG A 44 -14.63 -8.69 -1.55
N GLU A 45 -15.84 -8.66 -1.00
CA GLU A 45 -16.99 -8.05 -1.66
C GLU A 45 -16.93 -6.52 -1.56
N GLU A 46 -16.56 -5.99 -0.39
CA GLU A 46 -16.30 -4.57 -0.21
C GLU A 46 -15.20 -4.08 -1.18
N TYR A 47 -14.11 -4.84 -1.32
CA TYR A 47 -13.05 -4.55 -2.29
C TYR A 47 -13.57 -4.55 -3.74
N ARG A 48 -14.35 -5.55 -4.14
CA ARG A 48 -14.93 -5.62 -5.48
C ARG A 48 -15.86 -4.44 -5.75
N THR A 49 -16.65 -4.06 -4.76
CA THR A 49 -17.53 -2.90 -4.83
C THR A 49 -16.74 -1.61 -5.00
N LEU A 50 -15.67 -1.39 -4.24
CA LEU A 50 -14.78 -0.24 -4.41
C LEU A 50 -14.20 -0.16 -5.83
N VAL A 51 -13.65 -1.27 -6.35
CA VAL A 51 -13.07 -1.29 -7.70
C VAL A 51 -14.11 -1.03 -8.76
N ARG A 52 -15.30 -1.63 -8.64
CA ARG A 52 -16.42 -1.41 -9.56
C ARG A 52 -16.88 0.05 -9.53
N THR A 53 -17.13 0.61 -8.35
CA THR A 53 -17.54 2.01 -8.19
C THR A 53 -16.50 2.97 -8.75
N ALA A 54 -15.21 2.72 -8.52
CA ALA A 54 -14.14 3.55 -9.10
C ALA A 54 -14.20 3.56 -10.63
N ARG A 55 -14.48 2.41 -11.26
CA ARG A 55 -14.64 2.32 -12.72
C ARG A 55 -15.90 3.03 -13.22
N THR A 56 -17.03 2.82 -12.58
CA THR A 56 -18.30 3.49 -12.93
C THR A 56 -18.17 5.01 -12.87
N LEU A 57 -17.40 5.53 -11.91
CA LEU A 57 -17.11 6.96 -11.76
C LEU A 57 -16.00 7.46 -12.69
N GLY A 58 -15.52 6.67 -13.65
CA GLY A 58 -14.44 7.04 -14.56
C GLY A 58 -13.05 7.14 -13.89
N ARG A 59 -12.92 6.71 -12.62
CA ARG A 59 -11.67 6.76 -11.86
C ARG A 59 -10.81 5.51 -12.10
N GLU A 60 -10.57 5.18 -13.37
CA GLU A 60 -9.90 3.94 -13.74
C GLU A 60 -8.48 3.83 -13.17
N ARG A 61 -7.73 4.93 -13.13
CA ARG A 61 -6.40 4.95 -12.48
C ARG A 61 -6.49 4.44 -11.04
N LEU A 62 -7.44 4.95 -10.25
CA LEU A 62 -7.62 4.53 -8.86
C LEU A 62 -8.01 3.04 -8.76
N ALA A 63 -8.89 2.58 -9.62
CA ALA A 63 -9.27 1.16 -9.67
C ALA A 63 -8.03 0.28 -9.93
N LEU A 64 -7.19 0.65 -10.89
CA LEU A 64 -5.97 -0.09 -11.23
C LEU A 64 -4.91 -0.02 -10.11
N VAL A 65 -4.78 1.11 -9.40
CA VAL A 65 -3.91 1.21 -8.21
C VAL A 65 -4.37 0.23 -7.12
N MET A 66 -5.68 0.19 -6.81
CA MET A 66 -6.24 -0.74 -5.83
C MET A 66 -6.03 -2.20 -6.25
N GLU A 67 -6.28 -2.53 -7.54
CA GLU A 67 -6.02 -3.86 -8.08
C GLU A 67 -4.53 -4.23 -7.98
N THR A 68 -3.62 -3.31 -8.28
CA THR A 68 -2.18 -3.53 -8.19
C THR A 68 -1.76 -3.85 -6.77
N ILE A 69 -2.19 -3.06 -5.78
CA ILE A 69 -1.86 -3.29 -4.37
C ILE A 69 -2.44 -4.63 -3.90
N CYS A 70 -3.68 -4.94 -4.27
CA CYS A 70 -4.37 -6.17 -3.86
C CYS A 70 -3.81 -7.43 -4.56
N ALA A 71 -3.29 -7.31 -5.78
CA ALA A 71 -2.75 -8.45 -6.52
C ALA A 71 -1.27 -8.75 -6.22
N THR A 72 -0.51 -7.78 -5.71
CA THR A 72 0.94 -7.90 -5.51
C THR A 72 1.37 -7.74 -4.06
N GLY A 73 0.49 -7.24 -3.21
CA GLY A 73 0.80 -6.93 -1.82
C GLY A 73 1.85 -5.84 -1.63
N ILE A 74 2.12 -4.97 -2.63
CA ILE A 74 3.06 -3.87 -2.51
C ILE A 74 2.59 -2.82 -1.49
N ARG A 75 3.54 -2.09 -0.91
CA ARG A 75 3.21 -0.91 -0.10
C ARG A 75 2.81 0.25 -1.01
N VAL A 76 1.92 1.12 -0.53
CA VAL A 76 1.49 2.30 -1.29
C VAL A 76 2.67 3.20 -1.73
N GLY A 77 3.72 3.32 -0.93
CA GLY A 77 4.93 4.06 -1.30
C GLY A 77 5.78 3.37 -2.38
N GLU A 78 5.46 2.13 -2.73
CA GLU A 78 6.17 1.37 -3.77
C GLU A 78 5.42 1.37 -5.11
N VAL A 79 4.23 1.94 -5.16
CA VAL A 79 3.44 2.09 -6.39
C VAL A 79 4.24 2.73 -7.55
N PRO A 80 5.13 3.71 -7.31
CA PRO A 80 5.97 4.28 -8.37
C PRO A 80 6.95 3.29 -9.04
N TYR A 81 7.29 2.18 -8.38
CA TYR A 81 8.14 1.14 -9.00
C TYR A 81 7.40 0.26 -10.02
N ILE A 82 6.07 0.42 -10.13
CA ILE A 82 5.29 -0.17 -11.21
C ILE A 82 5.48 0.70 -12.44
N THR A 83 6.44 0.34 -13.26
CA THR A 83 6.80 1.04 -14.49
C THR A 83 6.40 0.24 -15.72
N VAL A 84 6.36 0.88 -16.87
CA VAL A 84 6.08 0.21 -18.17
C VAL A 84 7.07 -0.91 -18.42
N GLU A 85 8.35 -0.69 -18.08
CA GLU A 85 9.41 -1.69 -18.21
C GLU A 85 9.21 -2.87 -17.25
N ALA A 86 8.75 -2.59 -16.01
CA ALA A 86 8.42 -3.62 -15.04
C ALA A 86 7.25 -4.49 -15.52
N LEU A 87 6.22 -3.89 -16.14
CA LEU A 87 5.09 -4.62 -16.71
C LEU A 87 5.52 -5.55 -17.84
N ARG A 88 6.43 -5.10 -18.73
CA ARG A 88 6.96 -5.92 -19.83
C ARG A 88 7.78 -7.10 -19.33
N ARG A 89 8.49 -6.93 -18.22
CA ARG A 89 9.31 -7.99 -17.58
C ARG A 89 8.52 -8.89 -16.63
N GLY A 90 7.26 -8.57 -16.32
CA GLY A 90 6.45 -9.29 -15.34
C GLY A 90 6.94 -9.17 -13.89
N LYS A 91 7.89 -8.29 -13.62
CA LYS A 91 8.47 -8.09 -12.27
C LYS A 91 8.92 -6.65 -12.05
N ALA A 92 8.71 -6.13 -10.84
CA ALA A 92 9.20 -4.84 -10.38
C ALA A 92 10.30 -5.04 -9.33
N VAL A 93 11.36 -4.26 -9.39
CA VAL A 93 12.43 -4.26 -8.39
C VAL A 93 12.28 -3.02 -7.53
N VAL A 94 12.11 -3.20 -6.24
CA VAL A 94 11.96 -2.12 -5.25
C VAL A 94 13.23 -2.04 -4.44
N ALA A 95 13.92 -0.91 -4.54
CA ALA A 95 15.10 -0.59 -3.74
C ALA A 95 14.74 0.53 -2.76
N LEU A 96 14.58 0.20 -1.47
CA LEU A 96 14.24 1.16 -0.42
C LEU A 96 15.04 0.88 0.86
N LYS A 97 15.63 1.92 1.44
CA LYS A 97 16.36 1.85 2.73
C LYS A 97 17.42 0.72 2.75
N GLY A 98 18.20 0.60 1.68
CA GLY A 98 19.26 -0.42 1.56
C GLY A 98 18.78 -1.86 1.35
N LYS A 99 17.46 -2.08 1.24
CA LYS A 99 16.88 -3.40 0.94
C LYS A 99 16.34 -3.44 -0.47
N VAL A 100 16.72 -4.45 -1.23
CA VAL A 100 16.21 -4.72 -2.58
C VAL A 100 15.28 -5.92 -2.51
N ARG A 101 14.12 -5.82 -3.13
CA ARG A 101 13.19 -6.94 -3.28
C ARG A 101 12.54 -6.95 -4.65
N THR A 102 12.29 -8.12 -5.18
CA THR A 102 11.53 -8.32 -6.41
C THR A 102 10.07 -8.60 -6.08
N ILE A 103 9.18 -7.95 -6.82
CA ILE A 103 7.73 -8.13 -6.76
C ILE A 103 7.31 -8.75 -8.09
N LEU A 104 6.69 -9.92 -8.02
CA LEU A 104 6.10 -10.58 -9.20
C LEU A 104 4.79 -9.88 -9.55
N LEU A 105 4.61 -9.61 -10.83
CA LEU A 105 3.41 -8.99 -11.38
C LEU A 105 2.60 -10.06 -12.11
N PRO A 106 1.39 -10.42 -11.63
CA PRO A 106 0.54 -11.40 -12.30
C PRO A 106 0.26 -11.00 -13.75
N GLU A 107 0.31 -11.95 -14.68
CA GLU A 107 0.14 -11.71 -16.12
C GLU A 107 -1.16 -10.97 -16.44
N LYS A 108 -2.28 -11.37 -15.79
CA LYS A 108 -3.58 -10.71 -15.95
C LYS A 108 -3.54 -9.23 -15.55
N LEU A 109 -2.77 -8.88 -14.50
CA LEU A 109 -2.57 -7.49 -14.08
C LEU A 109 -1.72 -6.74 -15.11
N CYS A 110 -0.60 -7.33 -15.56
CA CYS A 110 0.27 -6.74 -16.59
C CYS A 110 -0.52 -6.41 -17.86
N LYS A 111 -1.33 -7.33 -18.37
CA LYS A 111 -2.19 -7.10 -19.55
C LYS A 111 -3.14 -5.90 -19.36
N LYS A 112 -3.78 -5.79 -18.19
CA LYS A 112 -4.65 -4.64 -17.88
C LYS A 112 -3.88 -3.32 -17.83
N LEU A 113 -2.74 -3.31 -17.15
CA LEU A 113 -1.92 -2.11 -17.01
C LEU A 113 -1.29 -1.69 -18.33
N LEU A 114 -0.84 -2.61 -19.17
CA LEU A 114 -0.34 -2.32 -20.52
C LEU A 114 -1.43 -1.71 -21.43
N LYS A 115 -2.68 -2.19 -21.34
CA LYS A 115 -3.81 -1.58 -22.03
C LYS A 115 -4.07 -0.15 -21.53
N TYR A 116 -3.96 0.07 -20.21
CA TYR A 116 -4.11 1.39 -19.61
C TYR A 116 -3.02 2.36 -20.08
N VAL A 117 -1.73 1.99 -19.99
CA VAL A 117 -0.62 2.88 -20.40
C VAL A 117 -0.67 3.21 -21.90
N LYS A 118 -1.08 2.26 -22.75
CA LYS A 118 -1.31 2.52 -24.17
C LYS A 118 -2.36 3.59 -24.40
N ARG A 119 -3.49 3.52 -23.68
CA ARG A 119 -4.59 4.50 -23.76
C ARG A 119 -4.17 5.86 -23.21
N GLN A 120 -3.36 5.90 -22.15
CA GLN A 120 -2.84 7.12 -21.56
C GLN A 120 -1.61 7.68 -22.29
N LYS A 121 -1.16 7.02 -23.37
CA LYS A 121 0.04 7.38 -24.17
C LYS A 121 1.33 7.43 -23.32
N ILE A 122 1.42 6.60 -22.27
CA ILE A 122 2.61 6.48 -21.42
C ILE A 122 3.54 5.44 -22.09
N THR A 123 4.70 5.89 -22.56
CA THR A 123 5.63 5.02 -23.31
C THR A 123 6.70 4.37 -22.43
N SER A 124 7.06 5.01 -21.32
CA SER A 124 8.12 4.57 -20.40
C SER A 124 7.90 5.13 -18.99
N GLY A 125 8.60 4.59 -18.01
CA GLY A 125 8.57 5.06 -16.62
C GLY A 125 7.32 4.68 -15.86
N GLU A 126 6.92 5.50 -14.90
CA GLU A 126 5.84 5.21 -13.94
C GLU A 126 4.47 5.10 -14.62
N VAL A 127 3.72 4.05 -14.25
CA VAL A 127 2.38 3.78 -14.82
C VAL A 127 1.33 4.74 -14.26
N PHE A 128 1.45 5.09 -12.98
CA PHE A 128 0.43 5.86 -12.28
C PHE A 128 0.87 7.31 -12.08
N LEU A 129 0.41 8.16 -12.99
CA LEU A 129 0.69 9.59 -12.97
C LEU A 129 -0.56 10.39 -12.58
N THR A 130 -0.37 11.60 -12.07
CA THR A 130 -1.44 12.60 -11.91
C THR A 130 -1.89 13.12 -13.26
N GLY A 131 -3.02 13.85 -13.32
CA GLY A 131 -3.46 14.51 -14.57
C GLY A 131 -2.44 15.49 -15.16
N GLY A 132 -1.52 16.03 -14.34
CA GLY A 132 -0.41 16.87 -14.77
C GLY A 132 0.90 16.11 -15.05
N GLY A 133 0.87 14.79 -15.22
CA GLY A 133 2.04 13.96 -15.55
C GLY A 133 3.03 13.76 -14.40
N LYS A 134 2.71 14.19 -13.18
CA LYS A 134 3.59 14.01 -12.00
C LYS A 134 3.33 12.66 -11.32
N ARG A 135 4.32 12.17 -10.58
CA ARG A 135 4.23 11.00 -9.72
C ARG A 135 3.02 11.05 -8.80
N LEU A 136 2.27 9.96 -8.72
CA LEU A 136 1.15 9.82 -7.79
C LEU A 136 1.67 9.57 -6.36
N SER A 137 1.37 10.47 -5.44
CA SER A 137 1.81 10.36 -4.05
C SER A 137 0.91 9.44 -3.22
N ARG A 138 1.47 8.90 -2.12
CA ARG A 138 0.68 8.09 -1.16
C ARG A 138 -0.50 8.85 -0.57
N VAL A 139 -0.35 10.17 -0.34
CA VAL A 139 -1.40 11.02 0.22
C VAL A 139 -2.55 11.16 -0.77
N GLN A 140 -2.24 11.36 -2.06
CA GLN A 140 -3.24 11.43 -3.12
C GLN A 140 -4.01 10.10 -3.25
N ILE A 141 -3.31 8.97 -3.29
CA ILE A 141 -3.95 7.65 -3.33
C ILE A 141 -4.90 7.48 -2.15
N TRP A 142 -4.45 7.79 -0.94
CA TRP A 142 -5.27 7.72 0.27
C TRP A 142 -6.50 8.62 0.18
N ALA A 143 -6.33 9.89 -0.21
CA ALA A 143 -7.41 10.84 -0.34
C ALA A 143 -8.43 10.44 -1.42
N GLU A 144 -7.97 9.93 -2.57
CA GLU A 144 -8.83 9.41 -3.63
C GLU A 144 -9.64 8.18 -3.16
N MET A 145 -9.01 7.26 -2.42
CA MET A 145 -9.70 6.11 -1.82
C MET A 145 -10.77 6.55 -0.82
N LYS A 146 -10.46 7.52 0.07
CA LYS A 146 -11.43 8.05 1.04
C LYS A 146 -12.64 8.70 0.38
N ARG A 147 -12.42 9.47 -0.69
CA ARG A 147 -13.54 10.07 -1.46
C ARG A 147 -14.41 9.04 -2.19
N LEU A 148 -13.91 7.82 -2.38
CA LEU A 148 -14.66 6.75 -3.02
C LEU A 148 -15.62 6.05 -2.05
N CYS A 149 -15.33 6.05 -0.74
CA CYS A 149 -16.04 5.27 0.27
C CYS A 149 -17.54 5.56 0.27
N CYS A 150 -17.93 6.84 0.27
CA CYS A 150 -19.34 7.25 0.29
C CYS A 150 -20.09 6.69 -0.92
N ALA A 151 -19.54 6.87 -2.13
CA ALA A 151 -20.16 6.37 -3.35
C ALA A 151 -20.20 4.84 -3.44
N ALA A 152 -19.28 4.16 -2.75
CA ALA A 152 -19.20 2.70 -2.73
C ALA A 152 -20.04 2.08 -1.59
N GLY A 153 -20.56 2.87 -0.66
CA GLY A 153 -21.26 2.36 0.53
C GLY A 153 -20.33 1.51 1.45
N VAL A 154 -19.03 1.78 1.45
CA VAL A 154 -18.05 1.05 2.28
C VAL A 154 -17.54 1.96 3.38
N ALA A 155 -17.47 1.43 4.61
CA ALA A 155 -17.03 2.18 5.78
C ALA A 155 -15.62 2.76 5.58
N ALA A 156 -15.48 4.07 5.82
CA ALA A 156 -14.26 4.80 5.51
C ALA A 156 -13.04 4.36 6.35
N ASP A 157 -13.25 3.83 7.55
CA ASP A 157 -12.22 3.30 8.43
C ASP A 157 -11.60 1.98 7.92
N LYS A 158 -12.30 1.25 7.03
CA LYS A 158 -11.80 0.06 6.34
C LYS A 158 -10.99 0.39 5.09
N VAL A 159 -11.22 1.56 4.45
CA VAL A 159 -10.70 1.88 3.12
C VAL A 159 -9.41 2.67 3.20
N PHE A 160 -8.30 1.97 3.19
CA PHE A 160 -6.93 2.52 3.09
C PHE A 160 -5.97 1.49 2.49
N PRO A 161 -4.84 1.94 1.89
CA PRO A 161 -3.96 1.05 1.11
C PRO A 161 -3.44 -0.17 1.88
N HIS A 162 -3.24 -0.04 3.20
CA HIS A 162 -2.73 -1.14 4.01
C HIS A 162 -3.75 -2.29 4.14
N ASN A 163 -5.07 -1.99 4.17
CA ASN A 163 -6.10 -3.03 4.18
C ASN A 163 -6.18 -3.81 2.86
N LEU A 164 -5.90 -3.18 1.72
CA LEU A 164 -5.75 -3.89 0.45
C LEU A 164 -4.60 -4.90 0.49
N ARG A 165 -3.49 -4.53 1.11
CA ARG A 165 -2.36 -5.44 1.31
C ARG A 165 -2.68 -6.56 2.31
N HIS A 166 -3.46 -6.29 3.35
CA HIS A 166 -3.96 -7.33 4.27
C HIS A 166 -4.88 -8.32 3.53
N LEU A 167 -5.77 -7.81 2.67
CA LEU A 167 -6.63 -8.65 1.85
C LEU A 167 -5.80 -9.57 0.92
N PHE A 168 -4.73 -9.05 0.30
CA PHE A 168 -3.78 -9.87 -0.46
C PHE A 168 -3.18 -10.98 0.40
N ALA A 169 -2.63 -10.65 1.58
CA ALA A 169 -1.99 -11.61 2.45
C ALA A 169 -2.95 -12.72 2.90
N ARG A 170 -4.18 -12.37 3.28
CA ARG A 170 -5.22 -13.34 3.64
C ARG A 170 -5.63 -14.24 2.48
N THR A 171 -5.73 -13.65 1.28
CA THR A 171 -6.09 -14.43 0.08
C THR A 171 -4.98 -15.42 -0.28
N LEU A 172 -3.72 -14.99 -0.19
CA LEU A 172 -2.57 -15.85 -0.44
C LEU A 172 -2.50 -16.99 0.59
N TYR A 173 -2.62 -16.67 1.88
CA TYR A 173 -2.57 -17.67 2.96
C TYR A 173 -3.68 -18.73 2.85
N ARG A 174 -4.86 -18.39 2.35
CA ARG A 174 -5.97 -19.34 2.14
C ARG A 174 -5.79 -20.20 0.89
N ALA A 175 -4.90 -19.81 -0.02
CA ALA A 175 -4.64 -20.54 -1.27
C ALA A 175 -3.44 -21.50 -1.17
N CYS A 176 -2.65 -21.39 -0.11
CA CYS A 176 -1.54 -22.27 0.23
C CYS A 176 -1.94 -23.27 1.31
#